data_baad728bc4f59304db30c5540c6028c4
#
_entry.id   baad728bc4f59304db30c5540c6028c4
#
_cell.length_a   1.000
_cell.length_b   1.000
_cell.length_c   1.000
_cell.angle_alpha   90.00
_cell.angle_beta   90.00
_cell.angle_gamma   90.00
#
_symmetry.space_group_name_H-M   'P 1'
#
loop_
_entity.id
_entity.type
_entity.pdbx_description
1 polymer ?
#
loop_
_entity_poly.entity_id
_entity_poly.type
_entity_poly.pdbx_seq_one_letter_code
_entity_poly.pdbx_strand_id
1 'polypeptide(L)'
;MNLEAAGDVNHQRIVELTLLLLAAFITCATIALAAVGEQVEITWGVVPYLTTLLILWAVVHITLRRRAPTSNGVLFPIAALLQGLGFALMVRIDPSLAPRQAMWSLIGVASFIAIMVGLRNLHQLSKVRTPLGIAGVLLVFLPLISERDVSGSEISLALQLGRLRVVPGELGKLLLIIFFASWLADYRTRNTAEYLGQVERIEGDRSRLIPLLGGWLLSSAIFVFQYDAGSALVTFTVFMAMWWVAAGRPLDLAG
;
A
#
# COMPACT_ATOMS: atom_id res chain seq x y z
N MET A 1 -26.92 15.72 -15.01
CA MET A 1 -25.55 15.16 -15.00
C MET A 1 -24.79 15.96 -16.04
N ASN A 2 -23.92 16.88 -15.59
CA ASN A 2 -23.32 17.93 -16.43
C ASN A 2 -22.37 17.31 -17.46
N LEU A 3 -22.44 17.76 -18.72
CA LEU A 3 -21.56 17.33 -19.83
C LEU A 3 -20.07 17.53 -19.52
N GLU A 4 -19.73 18.53 -18.73
CA GLU A 4 -18.37 18.77 -18.24
C GLU A 4 -17.84 17.65 -17.34
N ALA A 5 -18.65 17.13 -16.41
CA ALA A 5 -18.26 16.03 -15.53
C ALA A 5 -18.09 14.70 -16.31
N ALA A 6 -18.88 14.49 -17.36
CA ALA A 6 -18.73 13.33 -18.23
C ALA A 6 -17.46 13.40 -19.11
N GLY A 7 -17.10 14.61 -19.55
CA GLY A 7 -15.88 14.88 -20.29
C GLY A 7 -14.62 14.62 -19.46
N ASP A 8 -14.61 15.06 -18.20
CA ASP A 8 -13.49 14.89 -17.28
C ASP A 8 -13.25 13.39 -16.93
N VAL A 9 -14.32 12.65 -16.68
CA VAL A 9 -14.24 11.18 -16.44
C VAL A 9 -13.67 10.44 -17.65
N ASN A 10 -14.06 10.83 -18.86
CA ASN A 10 -13.59 10.17 -20.08
C ASN A 10 -12.10 10.50 -20.34
N HIS A 11 -11.69 11.73 -20.08
CA HIS A 11 -10.31 12.15 -20.17
C HIS A 11 -9.41 11.37 -19.20
N GLN A 12 -9.80 11.25 -17.94
CA GLN A 12 -9.07 10.47 -16.93
C GLN A 12 -8.93 8.99 -17.32
N ARG A 13 -9.95 8.41 -17.97
CA ARG A 13 -9.89 7.02 -18.47
C ARG A 13 -8.87 6.83 -19.58
N ILE A 14 -8.81 7.78 -20.52
CA ILE A 14 -7.84 7.75 -21.61
C ILE A 14 -6.42 7.90 -21.07
N VAL A 15 -6.20 8.85 -20.16
CA VAL A 15 -4.89 9.07 -19.51
C VAL A 15 -4.45 7.81 -18.76
N GLU A 16 -5.31 7.17 -17.98
CA GLU A 16 -4.96 5.95 -17.25
C GLU A 16 -4.58 4.82 -18.20
N LEU A 17 -5.36 4.60 -19.27
CA LEU A 17 -5.08 3.55 -20.23
C LEU A 17 -3.75 3.81 -20.95
N THR A 18 -3.50 5.05 -21.37
CA THR A 18 -2.26 5.44 -22.06
C THR A 18 -1.04 5.22 -21.18
N LEU A 19 -1.13 5.64 -19.90
CA LEU A 19 -0.06 5.45 -18.93
C LEU A 19 0.16 3.97 -18.61
N LEU A 20 -0.92 3.17 -18.55
CA LEU A 20 -0.82 1.74 -18.31
C LEU A 20 -0.17 1.00 -19.50
N LEU A 21 -0.51 1.38 -20.73
CA LEU A 21 0.15 0.86 -21.91
C LEU A 21 1.64 1.24 -21.96
N LEU A 22 1.96 2.47 -21.55
CA LEU A 22 3.35 2.90 -21.44
C LEU A 22 4.10 2.10 -20.36
N ALA A 23 3.48 1.84 -19.21
CA ALA A 23 4.06 1.00 -18.15
C ALA A 23 4.29 -0.43 -18.63
N ALA A 24 3.35 -1.01 -19.40
CA ALA A 24 3.50 -2.32 -20.00
C ALA A 24 4.64 -2.35 -21.02
N PHE A 25 4.72 -1.33 -21.88
CA PHE A 25 5.80 -1.19 -22.85
C PHE A 25 7.18 -1.10 -22.18
N ILE A 26 7.31 -0.23 -21.17
CA ILE A 26 8.58 -0.08 -20.41
C ILE A 26 8.96 -1.40 -19.74
N THR A 27 8.01 -2.11 -19.13
CA THR A 27 8.26 -3.41 -18.50
C THR A 27 8.75 -4.44 -19.50
N CYS A 28 8.08 -4.57 -20.64
CA CYS A 28 8.49 -5.49 -21.72
C CYS A 28 9.85 -5.11 -22.29
N ALA A 29 10.11 -3.82 -22.52
CA ALA A 29 11.38 -3.31 -23.02
C ALA A 29 12.52 -3.58 -22.04
N THR A 30 12.30 -3.39 -20.74
CA THR A 30 13.30 -3.67 -19.70
C THR A 30 13.67 -5.14 -19.64
N ILE A 31 12.68 -6.05 -19.78
CA ILE A 31 12.93 -7.50 -19.82
C ILE A 31 13.67 -7.87 -21.10
N ALA A 32 13.28 -7.30 -22.26
CA ALA A 32 13.94 -7.55 -23.53
C ALA A 32 15.41 -7.08 -23.53
N LEU A 33 15.68 -5.89 -22.94
CA LEU A 33 17.03 -5.37 -22.79
C LEU A 33 17.88 -6.24 -21.84
N ALA A 34 17.29 -6.74 -20.76
CA ALA A 34 17.97 -7.67 -19.85
C ALA A 34 18.36 -8.98 -20.58
N ALA A 35 17.53 -9.45 -21.53
CA ALA A 35 17.82 -10.61 -22.38
C ALA A 35 19.03 -10.39 -23.26
N VAL A 36 19.14 -9.23 -23.88
CA VAL A 36 20.20 -8.93 -24.84
C VAL A 36 21.54 -8.68 -24.13
N GLY A 37 21.52 -8.09 -22.93
CA GLY A 37 22.72 -7.60 -22.26
C GLY A 37 23.60 -8.67 -21.60
N GLU A 38 23.06 -9.82 -21.19
CA GLU A 38 23.78 -10.78 -20.33
C GLU A 38 23.89 -12.20 -20.92
N GLN A 39 23.49 -12.43 -22.16
CA GLN A 39 23.36 -13.80 -22.72
C GLN A 39 22.55 -14.72 -21.76
N VAL A 40 21.78 -14.14 -20.86
CA VAL A 40 20.81 -14.89 -20.06
C VAL A 40 19.77 -15.39 -21.07
N GLU A 41 19.75 -16.69 -21.31
CA GLU A 41 18.61 -17.30 -21.98
C GLU A 41 17.38 -16.90 -21.17
N ILE A 42 16.72 -15.79 -21.56
CA ILE A 42 15.36 -15.53 -21.10
C ILE A 42 14.56 -16.71 -21.62
N THR A 43 14.55 -17.72 -20.81
CA THR A 43 13.86 -18.96 -21.06
C THR A 43 12.43 -18.56 -21.38
N TRP A 44 11.88 -19.06 -22.47
CA TRP A 44 10.45 -18.93 -22.81
C TRP A 44 9.53 -19.17 -21.61
N GLY A 45 10.07 -19.78 -20.55
CA GLY A 45 9.44 -19.96 -19.25
C GLY A 45 9.04 -18.69 -18.49
N VAL A 46 9.63 -17.51 -18.79
CA VAL A 46 9.26 -16.24 -18.11
C VAL A 46 8.02 -15.59 -18.77
N VAL A 47 7.82 -15.83 -20.08
CA VAL A 47 6.73 -15.22 -20.84
C VAL A 47 5.33 -15.47 -20.23
N PRO A 48 4.95 -16.68 -19.78
CA PRO A 48 3.63 -16.89 -19.18
C PRO A 48 3.43 -16.09 -17.90
N TYR A 49 4.49 -15.82 -17.12
CA TYR A 49 4.38 -15.02 -15.88
C TYR A 49 4.26 -13.53 -16.18
N LEU A 50 4.96 -13.03 -17.21
CA LEU A 50 4.79 -11.67 -17.70
C LEU A 50 3.38 -11.45 -18.25
N THR A 51 2.87 -12.38 -19.08
CA THR A 51 1.49 -12.30 -19.58
C THR A 51 0.46 -12.33 -18.46
N THR A 52 0.67 -13.17 -17.44
CA THR A 52 -0.17 -13.17 -16.25
C THR A 52 -0.19 -11.78 -15.55
N LEU A 53 0.96 -11.15 -15.39
CA LEU A 53 1.07 -9.81 -14.81
C LEU A 53 0.27 -8.78 -15.61
N LEU A 54 0.42 -8.76 -16.92
CA LEU A 54 -0.31 -7.84 -17.82
C LEU A 54 -1.83 -8.08 -17.79
N ILE A 55 -2.26 -9.35 -17.73
CA ILE A 55 -3.68 -9.70 -17.56
C ILE A 55 -4.20 -9.19 -16.22
N LEU A 56 -3.44 -9.34 -15.15
CA LEU A 56 -3.83 -8.83 -13.83
C LEU A 56 -3.99 -7.30 -13.84
N TRP A 57 -3.13 -6.57 -14.53
CA TRP A 57 -3.28 -5.12 -14.70
C TRP A 57 -4.55 -4.76 -15.46
N ALA A 58 -4.87 -5.50 -16.53
CA ALA A 58 -6.11 -5.30 -17.26
C ALA A 58 -7.35 -5.56 -16.38
N VAL A 59 -7.32 -6.61 -15.55
CA VAL A 59 -8.39 -6.94 -14.60
C VAL A 59 -8.56 -5.83 -13.55
N VAL A 60 -7.48 -5.31 -12.99
CA VAL A 60 -7.52 -4.18 -12.04
C VAL A 60 -8.08 -2.93 -12.71
N HIS A 61 -7.61 -2.59 -13.92
CA HIS A 61 -8.13 -1.45 -14.70
C HIS A 61 -9.63 -1.54 -14.91
N ILE A 62 -10.12 -2.69 -15.37
CA ILE A 62 -11.56 -2.91 -15.60
C ILE A 62 -12.34 -2.81 -14.28
N THR A 63 -11.80 -3.35 -13.19
CA THR A 63 -12.44 -3.29 -11.87
C THR A 63 -12.53 -1.87 -11.35
N LEU A 64 -11.45 -1.09 -11.44
CA LEU A 64 -11.43 0.33 -11.07
C LEU A 64 -12.46 1.13 -11.86
N ARG A 65 -12.52 0.91 -13.18
CA ARG A 65 -13.47 1.64 -14.05
C ARG A 65 -14.92 1.31 -13.74
N ARG A 66 -15.21 0.08 -13.28
CA ARG A 66 -16.57 -0.34 -12.91
C ARG A 66 -16.98 0.06 -11.51
N ARG A 67 -16.05 0.07 -10.57
CA ARG A 67 -16.35 0.26 -9.13
C ARG A 67 -15.99 1.63 -8.59
N ALA A 68 -14.98 2.29 -9.16
CA ALA A 68 -14.50 3.60 -8.76
C ALA A 68 -14.24 4.49 -9.99
N PRO A 69 -15.28 4.87 -10.78
CA PRO A 69 -15.12 5.60 -12.04
C PRO A 69 -14.49 6.99 -11.84
N THR A 70 -14.58 7.56 -10.65
CA THR A 70 -14.02 8.88 -10.28
C THR A 70 -12.64 8.79 -9.64
N SER A 71 -12.03 7.58 -9.59
CA SER A 71 -10.68 7.42 -9.04
C SER A 71 -9.64 8.14 -9.90
N ASN A 72 -8.58 8.62 -9.24
CA ASN A 72 -7.46 9.26 -9.94
C ASN A 72 -6.81 8.28 -10.92
N GLY A 73 -6.75 8.67 -12.21
CA GLY A 73 -6.26 7.83 -13.31
C GLY A 73 -4.74 7.62 -13.34
N VAL A 74 -3.97 8.26 -12.45
CA VAL A 74 -2.49 8.21 -12.45
C VAL A 74 -1.95 7.20 -11.43
N LEU A 75 -2.64 6.97 -10.31
CA LEU A 75 -2.14 6.15 -9.20
C LEU A 75 -1.91 4.69 -9.61
N PHE A 76 -2.87 4.10 -10.31
CA PHE A 76 -2.75 2.70 -10.71
C PHE A 76 -1.65 2.47 -11.74
N PRO A 77 -1.50 3.25 -12.83
CA PRO A 77 -0.37 3.12 -13.76
C PRO A 77 1.00 3.25 -13.11
N ILE A 78 1.18 4.15 -12.13
CA ILE A 78 2.43 4.27 -11.37
C ILE A 78 2.70 2.98 -10.59
N ALA A 79 1.70 2.45 -9.88
CA ALA A 79 1.84 1.18 -9.15
C ALA A 79 2.16 0.01 -10.10
N ALA A 80 1.52 -0.05 -11.26
CA ALA A 80 1.78 -1.05 -12.30
C ALA A 80 3.22 -0.93 -12.82
N LEU A 81 3.69 0.28 -13.12
CA LEU A 81 5.06 0.51 -13.57
C LEU A 81 6.08 0.04 -12.54
N LEU A 82 5.91 0.42 -11.27
CA LEU A 82 6.81 0.00 -10.19
C LEU A 82 6.82 -1.52 -10.02
N GLN A 83 5.65 -2.15 -10.10
CA GLN A 83 5.53 -3.61 -10.04
C GLN A 83 6.22 -4.28 -11.26
N GLY A 84 6.05 -3.72 -12.45
CA GLY A 84 6.67 -4.20 -13.68
C GLY A 84 8.20 -4.11 -13.65
N LEU A 85 8.73 -2.97 -13.19
CA LEU A 85 10.18 -2.79 -13.01
C LEU A 85 10.73 -3.76 -11.95
N GLY A 86 10.02 -3.94 -10.84
CA GLY A 86 10.38 -4.91 -9.80
C GLY A 86 10.39 -6.34 -10.35
N PHE A 87 9.41 -6.71 -11.17
CA PHE A 87 9.37 -8.01 -11.85
C PHE A 87 10.55 -8.19 -12.82
N ALA A 88 10.86 -7.17 -13.62
CA ALA A 88 11.98 -7.21 -14.57
C ALA A 88 13.33 -7.36 -13.86
N LEU A 89 13.55 -6.62 -12.76
CA LEU A 89 14.76 -6.74 -11.94
C LEU A 89 14.88 -8.13 -11.30
N MET A 90 13.77 -8.67 -10.79
CA MET A 90 13.77 -10.01 -10.19
C MET A 90 14.09 -11.10 -11.22
N VAL A 91 13.50 -11.04 -12.41
CA VAL A 91 13.80 -11.97 -13.51
C VAL A 91 15.25 -11.87 -13.96
N ARG A 92 15.83 -10.68 -13.91
CA ARG A 92 17.25 -10.47 -14.25
C ARG A 92 18.19 -11.13 -13.23
N ILE A 93 17.86 -11.06 -11.93
CA ILE A 93 18.68 -11.64 -10.84
C ILE A 93 18.50 -13.16 -10.81
N ASP A 94 17.26 -13.65 -10.83
CA ASP A 94 16.94 -15.08 -10.78
C ASP A 94 15.60 -15.36 -11.47
N PRO A 95 15.59 -15.85 -12.71
CA PRO A 95 14.38 -16.18 -13.45
C PRO A 95 13.48 -17.22 -12.74
N SER A 96 14.04 -18.06 -11.88
CA SER A 96 13.30 -19.08 -11.13
C SER A 96 12.30 -18.49 -10.10
N LEU A 97 12.43 -17.21 -9.78
CA LEU A 97 11.52 -16.48 -8.89
C LEU A 97 10.25 -15.97 -9.58
N ALA A 98 10.23 -15.95 -10.91
CA ALA A 98 9.08 -15.43 -11.68
C ALA A 98 7.73 -16.09 -11.33
N PRO A 99 7.64 -17.44 -11.16
CA PRO A 99 6.39 -18.08 -10.74
C PRO A 99 5.89 -17.59 -9.38
N ARG A 100 6.82 -17.43 -8.43
CA ARG A 100 6.49 -16.97 -7.07
C ARG A 100 5.97 -15.53 -7.09
N GLN A 101 6.59 -14.67 -7.88
CA GLN A 101 6.15 -13.27 -8.02
C GLN A 101 4.77 -13.19 -8.69
N ALA A 102 4.52 -13.98 -9.73
CA ALA A 102 3.22 -14.03 -10.38
C ALA A 102 2.12 -14.51 -9.42
N MET A 103 2.41 -15.52 -8.60
CA MET A 103 1.49 -16.00 -7.56
C MET A 103 1.17 -14.92 -6.52
N TRP A 104 2.16 -14.21 -6.01
CA TRP A 104 1.95 -13.11 -5.06
C TRP A 104 1.20 -11.94 -5.69
N SER A 105 1.47 -11.64 -6.97
CA SER A 105 0.71 -10.63 -7.72
C SER A 105 -0.76 -11.02 -7.87
N LEU A 106 -1.04 -12.30 -8.13
CA LEU A 106 -2.41 -12.81 -8.21
C LEU A 106 -3.13 -12.66 -6.85
N ILE A 107 -2.49 -13.05 -5.75
CA ILE A 107 -3.04 -12.91 -4.40
C ILE A 107 -3.29 -11.43 -4.08
N GLY A 108 -2.36 -10.54 -4.41
CA GLY A 108 -2.50 -9.11 -4.20
C GLY A 108 -3.67 -8.51 -4.98
N VAL A 109 -3.80 -8.84 -6.26
CA VAL A 109 -4.92 -8.38 -7.09
C VAL A 109 -6.25 -8.97 -6.61
N ALA A 110 -6.29 -10.24 -6.24
CA ALA A 110 -7.50 -10.87 -5.69
C ALA A 110 -7.93 -10.18 -4.38
N SER A 111 -6.99 -9.89 -3.48
CA SER A 111 -7.24 -9.15 -2.24
C SER A 111 -7.73 -7.72 -2.52
N PHE A 112 -7.11 -7.02 -3.47
CA PHE A 112 -7.55 -5.69 -3.90
C PHE A 112 -9.00 -5.70 -4.39
N ILE A 113 -9.35 -6.65 -5.26
CA ILE A 113 -10.71 -6.79 -5.79
C ILE A 113 -11.68 -7.15 -4.66
N ALA A 114 -11.31 -8.07 -3.77
CA ALA A 114 -12.15 -8.46 -2.62
C ALA A 114 -12.45 -7.25 -1.72
N ILE A 115 -11.47 -6.41 -1.46
CA ILE A 115 -11.64 -5.17 -0.70
C ILE A 115 -12.56 -4.20 -1.45
N MET A 116 -12.34 -3.97 -2.74
CA MET A 116 -13.18 -3.08 -3.54
C MET A 116 -14.64 -3.53 -3.67
N VAL A 117 -14.87 -4.84 -3.64
CA VAL A 117 -16.22 -5.41 -3.72
C VAL A 117 -16.88 -5.46 -2.34
N GLY A 118 -16.12 -5.79 -1.31
CA GLY A 118 -16.60 -6.01 0.07
C GLY A 118 -16.79 -4.71 0.86
N LEU A 119 -15.90 -3.73 0.68
CA LEU A 119 -15.99 -2.46 1.39
C LEU A 119 -16.98 -1.51 0.69
N ARG A 120 -18.24 -1.66 1.02
CA ARG A 120 -19.29 -0.73 0.55
C ARG A 120 -19.32 0.58 1.31
N ASN A 121 -18.91 0.59 2.57
CA ASN A 121 -18.91 1.77 3.44
C ASN A 121 -17.62 1.85 4.24
N LEU A 122 -16.80 2.84 3.95
CA LEU A 122 -15.57 3.14 4.70
C LEU A 122 -15.85 3.42 6.19
N HIS A 123 -17.07 3.87 6.53
CA HIS A 123 -17.48 4.06 7.92
C HIS A 123 -17.52 2.76 8.75
N GLN A 124 -17.59 1.58 8.11
CA GLN A 124 -17.49 0.31 8.82
C GLN A 124 -16.06 0.08 9.37
N LEU A 125 -15.02 0.62 8.69
CA LEU A 125 -13.64 0.54 9.17
C LEU A 125 -13.44 1.32 10.47
N SER A 126 -14.16 2.42 10.69
CA SER A 126 -14.04 3.19 11.92
C SER A 126 -14.52 2.42 13.15
N LYS A 127 -15.45 1.47 13.00
CA LYS A 127 -15.94 0.62 14.09
C LYS A 127 -14.93 -0.42 14.56
N VAL A 128 -14.05 -0.85 13.64
CA VAL A 128 -13.03 -1.89 13.89
C VAL A 128 -11.61 -1.32 13.97
N ARG A 129 -11.46 0.00 14.04
CA ARG A 129 -10.15 0.67 14.03
C ARG A 129 -9.22 0.21 15.14
N THR A 130 -9.74 0.13 16.39
CA THR A 130 -8.92 -0.25 17.55
C THR A 130 -8.39 -1.68 17.43
N PRO A 131 -9.21 -2.70 17.14
CA PRO A 131 -8.68 -4.05 16.89
C PRO A 131 -7.73 -4.10 15.70
N LEU A 132 -7.94 -3.32 14.64
CA LEU A 132 -6.99 -3.24 13.52
C LEU A 132 -5.65 -2.63 13.94
N GLY A 133 -5.67 -1.58 14.75
CA GLY A 133 -4.44 -0.98 15.32
C GLY A 133 -3.67 -1.96 16.19
N ILE A 134 -4.35 -2.66 17.10
CA ILE A 134 -3.73 -3.69 17.96
C ILE A 134 -3.16 -4.82 17.10
N ALA A 135 -3.93 -5.35 16.15
CA ALA A 135 -3.45 -6.40 15.24
C ALA A 135 -2.25 -5.92 14.40
N GLY A 136 -2.26 -4.66 13.94
CA GLY A 136 -1.15 -4.05 13.23
C GLY A 136 0.13 -4.03 14.06
N VAL A 137 0.06 -3.54 15.30
CA VAL A 137 1.21 -3.52 16.22
C VAL A 137 1.70 -4.94 16.52
N LEU A 138 0.79 -5.88 16.77
CA LEU A 138 1.16 -7.28 17.03
C LEU A 138 1.87 -7.93 15.83
N LEU A 139 1.39 -7.69 14.60
CA LEU A 139 2.03 -8.22 13.41
C LEU A 139 3.41 -7.59 13.15
N VAL A 140 3.57 -6.29 13.45
CA VAL A 140 4.88 -5.63 13.37
C VAL A 140 5.82 -6.15 14.45
N PHE A 141 5.31 -6.48 15.64
CA PHE A 141 6.10 -7.02 16.76
C PHE A 141 6.50 -8.48 16.56
N LEU A 142 5.73 -9.26 15.79
CA LEU A 142 5.89 -10.70 15.65
C LEU A 142 7.30 -11.15 15.21
N PRO A 143 8.00 -10.48 14.27
CA PRO A 143 9.38 -10.83 13.91
C PRO A 143 10.38 -10.71 15.05
N LEU A 144 10.13 -9.86 16.05
CA LEU A 144 11.03 -9.74 17.23
C LEU A 144 10.99 -10.97 18.14
N ILE A 145 9.88 -11.73 18.10
CA ILE A 145 9.73 -12.95 18.91
C ILE A 145 10.19 -14.17 18.11
N SER A 146 10.19 -14.07 16.78
CA SER A 146 10.68 -15.13 15.90
C SER A 146 12.16 -15.35 16.14
N GLU A 147 12.58 -16.61 16.22
CA GLU A 147 13.95 -17.00 16.55
C GLU A 147 14.96 -16.24 15.70
N ARG A 148 15.92 -15.62 16.41
CA ARG A 148 17.13 -15.09 15.78
C ARG A 148 17.84 -16.28 15.18
N ASP A 149 18.11 -16.25 13.89
CA ASP A 149 18.96 -17.25 13.27
C ASP A 149 20.25 -17.38 14.09
N VAL A 150 20.64 -18.60 14.42
CA VAL A 150 21.77 -18.94 15.31
C VAL A 150 23.10 -18.33 14.84
N SER A 151 23.16 -17.82 13.61
CA SER A 151 24.31 -17.13 13.04
C SER A 151 24.45 -15.65 13.43
N GLY A 152 23.52 -15.08 14.19
CA GLY A 152 23.72 -13.77 14.88
C GLY A 152 23.68 -12.52 14.01
N SER A 153 23.42 -12.61 12.71
CA SER A 153 23.64 -11.47 11.81
C SER A 153 22.36 -10.77 11.31
N GLU A 154 21.18 -11.40 11.33
CA GLU A 154 19.96 -10.73 10.87
C GLU A 154 18.71 -11.25 11.58
N ILE A 155 17.86 -10.32 12.06
CA ILE A 155 16.50 -10.65 12.51
C ILE A 155 15.72 -11.09 11.27
N SER A 156 15.27 -12.35 11.23
CA SER A 156 14.45 -12.82 10.13
C SER A 156 13.08 -12.12 10.18
N LEU A 157 12.91 -11.07 9.38
CA LEU A 157 11.63 -10.34 9.23
C LEU A 157 10.53 -11.18 8.61
N ALA A 158 10.86 -12.37 8.10
CA ALA A 158 9.96 -13.23 7.37
C ALA A 158 9.69 -14.55 8.11
N LEU A 159 8.42 -14.89 8.25
CA LEU A 159 7.97 -16.18 8.74
C LEU A 159 7.85 -17.18 7.59
N GLN A 160 8.41 -18.37 7.77
CA GLN A 160 8.23 -19.46 6.82
C GLN A 160 6.98 -20.28 7.21
N LEU A 161 5.94 -20.19 6.38
CA LEU A 161 4.73 -21.02 6.47
C LEU A 161 4.80 -22.10 5.37
N GLY A 162 5.51 -23.19 5.64
CA GLY A 162 5.76 -24.23 4.65
C GLY A 162 6.61 -23.70 3.48
N ARG A 163 6.04 -23.63 2.27
CA ARG A 163 6.71 -23.11 1.07
C ARG A 163 6.55 -21.59 0.88
N LEU A 164 5.73 -20.94 1.71
CA LEU A 164 5.44 -19.52 1.64
C LEU A 164 6.31 -18.76 2.65
N ARG A 165 6.97 -17.73 2.18
CA ARG A 165 7.67 -16.77 3.02
C ARG A 165 6.81 -15.50 3.12
N VAL A 166 6.28 -15.22 4.31
CA VAL A 166 5.42 -14.09 4.59
C VAL A 166 6.14 -13.14 5.54
N VAL A 167 6.12 -11.86 5.24
CA VAL A 167 6.62 -10.79 6.12
C VAL A 167 5.44 -10.17 6.86
N PRO A 168 5.17 -10.54 8.11
CA PRO A 168 3.98 -10.07 8.84
C PRO A 168 3.97 -8.55 9.01
N GLY A 169 5.15 -7.95 9.12
CA GLY A 169 5.32 -6.49 9.24
C GLY A 169 4.69 -5.71 8.09
N GLU A 170 4.70 -6.26 6.86
CA GLU A 170 4.06 -5.60 5.71
C GLU A 170 2.54 -5.51 5.89
N LEU A 171 1.90 -6.59 6.33
CA LEU A 171 0.48 -6.58 6.66
C LEU A 171 0.20 -5.68 7.87
N GLY A 172 1.07 -5.71 8.86
CA GLY A 172 0.97 -4.84 10.04
C GLY A 172 0.98 -3.36 9.67
N LYS A 173 1.86 -2.93 8.75
CA LYS A 173 1.89 -1.55 8.22
C LYS A 173 0.56 -1.15 7.58
N LEU A 174 -0.05 -2.01 6.77
CA LEU A 174 -1.35 -1.73 6.16
C LEU A 174 -2.45 -1.55 7.22
N LEU A 175 -2.50 -2.39 8.25
CA LEU A 175 -3.47 -2.28 9.33
C LEU A 175 -3.27 -1.00 10.14
N LEU A 176 -2.02 -0.61 10.40
CA LEU A 176 -1.67 0.65 11.07
C LEU A 176 -2.09 1.86 10.24
N ILE A 177 -1.90 1.84 8.92
CA ILE A 177 -2.36 2.92 8.03
C ILE A 177 -3.88 3.09 8.12
N ILE A 178 -4.65 1.99 8.12
CA ILE A 178 -6.11 2.03 8.27
C ILE A 178 -6.50 2.58 9.65
N PHE A 179 -5.80 2.17 10.69
CA PHE A 179 -6.01 2.68 12.05
C PHE A 179 -5.76 4.19 12.11
N PHE A 180 -4.61 4.68 11.63
CA PHE A 180 -4.27 6.10 11.62
C PHE A 180 -5.26 6.92 10.79
N ALA A 181 -5.59 6.45 9.57
CA ALA A 181 -6.55 7.12 8.71
C ALA A 181 -7.93 7.26 9.35
N SER A 182 -8.40 6.21 10.01
CA SER A 182 -9.69 6.20 10.71
C SER A 182 -9.74 7.19 11.88
N TRP A 183 -8.67 7.27 12.67
CA TRP A 183 -8.56 8.21 13.78
C TRP A 183 -8.46 9.67 13.30
N LEU A 184 -7.66 9.92 12.28
CA LEU A 184 -7.47 11.25 11.70
C LEU A 184 -8.73 11.76 10.98
N ALA A 185 -9.50 10.87 10.37
CA ALA A 185 -10.80 11.23 9.76
C ALA A 185 -11.80 11.72 10.83
N ASP A 186 -11.88 11.02 11.97
CA ASP A 186 -12.72 11.45 13.09
C ASP A 186 -12.25 12.79 13.69
N TYR A 187 -10.93 12.96 13.84
CA TYR A 187 -10.34 14.20 14.31
C TYR A 187 -10.71 15.38 13.42
N ARG A 188 -10.53 15.22 12.09
CA ARG A 188 -10.88 16.25 11.11
C ARG A 188 -12.37 16.61 11.13
N THR A 189 -13.25 15.62 11.18
CA THR A 189 -14.71 15.85 11.18
C THR A 189 -15.13 16.67 12.38
N ARG A 190 -14.58 16.40 13.56
CA ARG A 190 -14.89 17.12 14.80
C ARG A 190 -14.34 18.54 14.82
N ASN A 191 -13.09 18.73 14.42
CA ASN A 191 -12.49 20.07 14.34
C ASN A 191 -13.27 20.97 13.36
N THR A 192 -13.76 20.40 12.25
CA THR A 192 -14.60 21.14 11.31
C THR A 192 -15.96 21.50 11.95
N ALA A 193 -16.58 20.59 12.70
CA ALA A 193 -17.84 20.84 13.39
C ALA A 193 -17.70 21.88 14.51
N GLU A 194 -16.58 21.86 15.25
CA GLU A 194 -16.24 22.87 16.25
C GLU A 194 -16.02 24.26 15.63
N TYR A 195 -15.29 24.32 14.51
CA TYR A 195 -15.07 25.57 13.76
C TYR A 195 -16.38 26.19 13.25
N LEU A 196 -17.34 25.36 12.86
CA LEU A 196 -18.66 25.79 12.40
C LEU A 196 -19.63 26.10 13.56
N GLY A 197 -19.19 26.00 14.83
CA GLY A 197 -20.04 26.24 15.99
C GLY A 197 -21.14 25.21 16.20
N GLN A 198 -21.06 24.05 15.56
CA GLN A 198 -22.07 22.98 15.63
C GLN A 198 -21.92 22.10 16.88
N VAL A 199 -20.74 22.14 17.51
CA VAL A 199 -20.40 21.36 18.70
C VAL A 199 -19.66 22.25 19.67
N GLU A 200 -20.01 22.18 20.96
CA GLU A 200 -19.34 22.87 22.04
C GLU A 200 -17.90 22.38 22.20
N ARG A 201 -16.97 23.30 22.43
CA ARG A 201 -15.55 22.98 22.61
C ARG A 201 -15.36 22.06 23.82
N ILE A 202 -15.09 20.80 23.55
CA ILE A 202 -14.82 19.81 24.59
C ILE A 202 -13.35 19.97 25.02
N GLU A 203 -13.11 20.63 26.13
CA GLU A 203 -11.80 20.62 26.78
C GLU A 203 -11.39 19.18 27.07
N GLY A 204 -10.37 18.66 26.35
CA GLY A 204 -9.88 17.30 26.53
C GLY A 204 -9.54 16.55 25.24
N ASP A 205 -9.61 17.18 24.07
CA ASP A 205 -9.38 16.52 22.78
C ASP A 205 -7.92 16.02 22.60
N ARG A 206 -6.98 16.53 23.40
CA ARG A 206 -5.58 16.04 23.45
C ARG A 206 -5.49 14.58 23.88
N SER A 207 -6.36 14.11 24.78
CA SER A 207 -6.38 12.72 25.25
C SER A 207 -6.69 11.72 24.12
N ARG A 208 -7.33 12.18 23.06
CA ARG A 208 -7.70 11.35 21.89
C ARG A 208 -6.55 11.17 20.92
N LEU A 209 -5.56 12.08 20.92
CA LEU A 209 -4.34 11.93 20.13
C LEU A 209 -3.39 10.90 20.76
N ILE A 210 -3.56 10.58 22.05
CA ILE A 210 -2.69 9.63 22.76
C ILE A 210 -2.67 8.25 22.10
N PRO A 211 -3.82 7.60 21.76
CA PRO A 211 -3.77 6.30 21.08
C PRO A 211 -3.14 6.37 19.69
N LEU A 212 -3.36 7.48 18.99
CA LEU A 212 -2.81 7.72 17.66
C LEU A 212 -1.28 7.87 17.70
N LEU A 213 -0.80 8.80 18.53
CA LEU A 213 0.63 9.05 18.72
C LEU A 213 1.32 7.86 19.38
N GLY A 214 0.66 7.21 20.35
CA GLY A 214 1.16 6.02 21.02
C GLY A 214 1.32 4.85 20.02
N GLY A 215 0.34 4.61 19.17
CA GLY A 215 0.41 3.58 18.14
C GLY A 215 1.52 3.86 17.10
N TRP A 216 1.67 5.13 16.72
CA TRP A 216 2.73 5.54 15.80
C TRP A 216 4.13 5.43 16.44
N LEU A 217 4.33 5.95 17.65
CA LEU A 217 5.61 5.86 18.37
C LEU A 217 6.00 4.41 18.63
N LEU A 218 5.04 3.60 19.09
CA LEU A 218 5.28 2.20 19.38
C LEU A 218 5.68 1.42 18.12
N SER A 219 4.95 1.58 17.01
CA SER A 219 5.29 0.90 15.75
C SER A 219 6.64 1.37 15.20
N SER A 220 6.92 2.67 15.26
CA SER A 220 8.21 3.22 14.82
C SER A 220 9.36 2.69 15.68
N ALA A 221 9.19 2.63 17.01
CA ALA A 221 10.19 2.05 17.91
C ALA A 221 10.45 0.57 17.58
N ILE A 222 9.40 -0.23 17.34
CA ILE A 222 9.55 -1.64 16.98
C ILE A 222 10.39 -1.79 15.70
N PHE A 223 10.15 -0.98 14.64
CA PHE A 223 10.95 -1.03 13.41
C PHE A 223 12.42 -0.64 13.65
N VAL A 224 12.67 0.34 14.52
CA VAL A 224 14.06 0.70 14.90
C VAL A 224 14.73 -0.46 15.62
N PHE A 225 14.05 -1.15 16.54
CA PHE A 225 14.58 -2.33 17.23
C PHE A 225 14.80 -3.53 16.30
N GLN A 226 14.07 -3.59 15.18
CA GLN A 226 14.28 -4.59 14.12
C GLN A 226 15.42 -4.22 13.17
N TYR A 227 16.09 -3.08 13.37
CA TYR A 227 17.06 -2.51 12.41
C TYR A 227 16.47 -2.24 11.02
N ASP A 228 15.14 -2.12 10.92
CA ASP A 228 14.41 -1.79 9.68
C ASP A 228 14.13 -0.29 9.59
N ALA A 229 15.19 0.48 9.35
CA ALA A 229 15.10 1.93 9.19
C ALA A 229 14.21 2.31 7.98
N GLY A 230 14.16 1.47 6.95
CA GLY A 230 13.30 1.69 5.77
C GLY A 230 11.82 1.69 6.14
N SER A 231 11.35 0.67 6.86
CA SER A 231 9.96 0.59 7.33
C SER A 231 9.62 1.67 8.34
N ALA A 232 10.56 2.04 9.22
CA ALA A 232 10.38 3.14 10.15
C ALA A 232 10.15 4.47 9.40
N LEU A 233 10.98 4.76 8.40
CA LEU A 233 10.88 5.97 7.58
C LEU A 233 9.58 6.02 6.77
N VAL A 234 9.19 4.91 6.14
CA VAL A 234 7.93 4.80 5.39
C VAL A 234 6.73 5.05 6.31
N THR A 235 6.69 4.40 7.47
CA THR A 235 5.60 4.58 8.44
C THR A 235 5.53 6.02 8.95
N PHE A 236 6.68 6.63 9.23
CA PHE A 236 6.78 8.04 9.59
C PHE A 236 6.22 8.95 8.48
N THR A 237 6.70 8.78 7.25
CA THR A 237 6.31 9.61 6.11
C THR A 237 4.81 9.51 5.82
N VAL A 238 4.26 8.29 5.83
CA VAL A 238 2.83 8.07 5.61
C VAL A 238 2.01 8.69 6.72
N PHE A 239 2.42 8.54 7.98
CA PHE A 239 1.74 9.17 9.12
C PHE A 239 1.76 10.70 8.99
N MET A 240 2.90 11.31 8.68
CA MET A 240 3.03 12.76 8.50
C MET A 240 2.17 13.27 7.34
N ALA A 241 2.16 12.57 6.21
CA ALA A 241 1.32 12.92 5.07
C ALA A 241 -0.18 12.87 5.43
N MET A 242 -0.62 11.82 6.13
CA MET A 242 -2.00 11.70 6.60
C MET A 242 -2.35 12.78 7.61
N TRP A 243 -1.45 13.08 8.55
CA TRP A 243 -1.62 14.16 9.51
C TRP A 243 -1.76 15.51 8.82
N TRP A 244 -0.90 15.81 7.87
CA TRP A 244 -0.95 17.05 7.07
C TRP A 244 -2.29 17.20 6.34
N VAL A 245 -2.78 16.14 5.70
CA VAL A 245 -4.09 16.14 5.03
C VAL A 245 -5.24 16.32 6.02
N ALA A 246 -5.15 15.73 7.21
CA ALA A 246 -6.19 15.79 8.23
C ALA A 246 -6.23 17.14 8.94
N ALA A 247 -5.09 17.72 9.28
CA ALA A 247 -4.97 18.99 9.97
C ALA A 247 -5.49 20.19 9.14
N GLY A 248 -5.41 20.10 7.81
CA GLY A 248 -5.95 21.11 6.89
C GLY A 248 -5.21 22.46 6.93
N ARG A 249 -4.21 22.60 7.81
CA ARG A 249 -3.36 23.80 7.96
C ARG A 249 -1.90 23.38 8.13
N PRO A 250 -0.99 23.78 7.22
CA PRO A 250 0.43 23.42 7.33
C PRO A 250 1.14 24.03 8.55
N LEU A 251 0.51 25.03 9.20
CA LEU A 251 1.07 25.73 10.36
C LEU A 251 0.88 24.99 11.68
N ASP A 252 -0.06 24.03 11.78
CA ASP A 252 -0.31 23.28 13.00
C ASP A 252 0.75 22.19 13.26
N LEU A 253 1.67 21.98 12.30
CA LEU A 253 2.82 21.07 12.44
C LEU A 253 4.06 21.78 13.02
N ALA A 254 4.06 23.09 13.09
CA ALA A 254 5.20 23.89 13.49
C ALA A 254 5.09 24.48 14.94
N GLY A 255 4.03 24.13 15.66
CA GLY A 255 3.74 24.55 17.04
C GLY A 255 3.84 23.35 18.03
#